data_48f82e847dfaa1bb3f45e551d4ee6f58
#
_entry.id   48f82e847dfaa1bb3f45e551d4ee6f58
#
_cell.length_a   1.000
_cell.length_b   1.000
_cell.length_c   1.000
_cell.angle_alpha   90.00
_cell.angle_beta   90.00
_cell.angle_gamma   90.00
#
_symmetry.space_group_name_H-M   'P 1'
#
loop_
_entity.id
_entity.type
_entity.pdbx_description
1 polymer ?
#
loop_
_entity_poly.entity_id
_entity_poly.type
_entity_poly.pdbx_seq_one_letter_code
_entity_poly.pdbx_strand_id
1 'polypeptide(L)' 'DYLLVNINRNTIIKEFTNIFNAMKKNSIVLFSGFFESDVDYIKDLSIKSGLKILYSDLENEWALLVMKN' A
#
# COMPACT_ATOMS: atom_id res chain seq x y z
N ASP A 1 -2.74 5.83 13.94
CA ASP A 1 -1.73 6.55 13.16
C ASP A 1 -1.95 6.33 11.67
N TYR A 2 -1.54 7.32 10.89
CA TYR A 2 -1.66 7.27 9.43
C TYR A 2 -0.28 7.38 8.80
N LEU A 3 -0.07 6.60 7.76
CA LEU A 3 1.17 6.62 6.99
C LEU A 3 0.80 6.89 5.53
N LEU A 4 1.38 7.92 4.96
CA LEU A 4 1.12 8.31 3.57
C LEU A 4 2.34 7.95 2.72
N VAL A 5 2.14 7.08 1.72
CA VAL A 5 3.22 6.59 0.86
C VAL A 5 2.86 6.87 -0.60
N ASN A 6 3.49 7.88 -1.18
CA ASN A 6 3.27 8.26 -2.57
C ASN A 6 4.54 8.01 -3.37
N ILE A 7 4.76 6.74 -3.75
CA ILE A 7 5.97 6.31 -4.45
C ILE A 7 5.60 5.25 -5.49
N ASN A 8 6.50 5.03 -6.45
CA ASN A 8 6.23 4.05 -7.49
C ASN A 8 6.32 2.62 -6.96
N ARG A 9 5.83 1.66 -7.78
CA ARG A 9 5.79 0.24 -7.43
C ARG A 9 7.14 -0.30 -6.96
N ASN A 10 8.21 0.01 -7.68
CA ASN A 10 9.52 -0.55 -7.36
C ASN A 10 10.00 -0.08 -5.98
N THR A 11 9.75 1.16 -5.65
CA THR A 11 10.10 1.70 -4.34
C THR A 11 9.24 1.10 -3.24
N ILE A 12 7.94 0.91 -3.50
CA ILE A 12 7.04 0.27 -2.54
C ILE A 12 7.54 -1.14 -2.22
N ILE A 13 7.87 -1.93 -3.25
CA ILE A 13 8.34 -3.29 -3.07
C ILE A 13 9.66 -3.32 -2.29
N LYS A 14 10.60 -2.46 -2.69
CA LYS A 14 11.92 -2.40 -2.06
C LYS A 14 11.83 -2.01 -0.59
N GLU A 15 10.96 -1.05 -0.28
CA GLU A 15 10.85 -0.49 1.07
C GLU A 15 9.71 -1.09 1.89
N PHE A 16 8.99 -2.08 1.35
CA PHE A 16 7.78 -2.58 1.98
C PHE A 16 8.00 -3.04 3.42
N THR A 17 9.06 -3.79 3.66
CA THR A 17 9.37 -4.28 5.01
C THR A 17 9.60 -3.12 5.98
N ASN A 18 10.30 -2.09 5.53
CA ASN A 18 10.53 -0.91 6.36
C ASN A 18 9.23 -0.15 6.64
N ILE A 19 8.40 -0.03 5.60
CA ILE A 19 7.10 0.63 5.74
C ILE A 19 6.22 -0.15 6.72
N PHE A 20 6.14 -1.46 6.54
CA PHE A 20 5.34 -2.32 7.40
C PHE A 20 5.84 -2.28 8.85
N ASN A 21 7.15 -2.32 9.06
CA ASN A 21 7.72 -2.27 10.40
C ASN A 21 7.51 -0.92 11.09
N ALA A 22 7.32 0.14 10.31
CA ALA A 22 7.03 1.46 10.86
C ALA A 22 5.57 1.60 11.30
N MET A 23 4.70 0.68 10.87
CA MET A 23 3.28 0.72 11.20
C MET A 23 3.03 0.12 12.56
N LYS A 24 2.35 0.87 13.41
CA LYS A 24 1.87 0.35 14.69
C LYS A 24 0.59 -0.43 14.46
N LYS A 25 0.23 -1.27 15.42
CA LYS A 25 -1.06 -1.97 15.39
C LYS A 25 -2.19 -0.94 15.23
N ASN A 26 -3.12 -1.24 14.36
CA ASN A 26 -4.26 -0.38 14.00
C ASN A 26 -3.87 0.88 13.22
N SER A 27 -2.64 0.96 12.72
CA SER A 27 -2.25 2.04 11.82
C SER A 27 -2.89 1.86 10.45
N ILE A 28 -3.12 2.97 9.77
CA ILE A 28 -3.66 2.99 8.41
C ILE A 28 -2.57 3.51 7.48
N VAL A 29 -2.33 2.79 6.40
CA VAL A 29 -1.39 3.23 5.36
C VAL A 29 -2.14 3.48 4.08
N LEU A 30 -1.78 4.58 3.42
CA LEU A 30 -2.34 4.96 2.12
C LEU A 30 -1.22 4.90 1.10
N PHE A 31 -1.31 3.96 0.16
CA PHE A 31 -0.37 3.84 -0.94
C PHE A 31 -0.94 4.51 -2.19
N SER A 32 -0.15 5.36 -2.82
CA SER A 32 -0.50 5.98 -4.09
C SER A 32 0.76 6.14 -4.94
N GLY A 33 0.60 6.59 -6.19
CA GLY A 33 1.74 6.82 -7.06
C GLY A 33 2.14 5.63 -7.91
N PHE A 34 1.29 4.61 -8.01
CA PHE A 34 1.54 3.44 -8.85
C PHE A 34 0.39 3.23 -9.82
N PHE A 35 0.59 2.38 -10.82
CA PHE A 35 -0.38 2.16 -11.88
C PHE A 35 -1.34 1.03 -11.56
N GLU A 36 -2.49 1.04 -12.24
CA GLU A 36 -3.48 -0.01 -12.13
C GLU A 36 -2.87 -1.41 -12.29
N SER A 37 -1.94 -1.55 -13.24
CA SER A 37 -1.30 -2.83 -13.51
C SER A 37 -0.51 -3.39 -12.33
N ASP A 38 -0.15 -2.55 -11.37
CA ASP A 38 0.63 -2.96 -10.20
C ASP A 38 -0.23 -3.26 -8.96
N VAL A 39 -1.54 -2.98 -9.04
CA VAL A 39 -2.44 -3.09 -7.89
C VAL A 39 -2.46 -4.49 -7.30
N ASP A 40 -2.62 -5.51 -8.15
CA ASP A 40 -2.73 -6.88 -7.68
C ASP A 40 -1.47 -7.34 -6.95
N TYR A 41 -0.31 -6.95 -7.45
CA TYR A 41 0.96 -7.28 -6.82
C TYR A 41 1.07 -6.66 -5.43
N ILE A 42 0.74 -5.37 -5.33
CA ILE A 42 0.84 -4.65 -4.05
C ILE A 42 -0.20 -5.16 -3.05
N LYS A 43 -1.42 -5.48 -3.53
CA LYS A 43 -2.44 -6.10 -2.68
C LYS A 43 -1.96 -7.44 -2.11
N ASP A 44 -1.40 -8.29 -2.98
CA ASP A 44 -0.90 -9.59 -2.58
C ASP A 44 0.19 -9.47 -1.52
N LEU A 45 1.14 -8.60 -1.76
CA LEU A 45 2.23 -8.34 -0.83
C LEU A 45 1.71 -7.87 0.53
N SER A 46 0.72 -6.99 0.50
CA SER A 46 0.12 -6.43 1.72
C SER A 46 -0.63 -7.48 2.52
N ILE A 47 -1.44 -8.30 1.84
CA ILE A 47 -2.22 -9.36 2.48
C ILE A 47 -1.29 -10.40 3.11
N LYS A 48 -0.23 -10.78 2.40
CA LYS A 48 0.75 -11.74 2.92
C LYS A 48 1.45 -11.22 4.16
N SER A 49 1.55 -9.91 4.30
CA SER A 49 2.15 -9.28 5.46
C SER A 49 1.17 -9.07 6.62
N GLY A 50 -0.10 -9.41 6.41
CA GLY A 50 -1.12 -9.31 7.45
C GLY A 50 -1.93 -8.02 7.44
N LEU A 51 -1.75 -7.18 6.41
CA LEU A 51 -2.54 -5.97 6.28
C LEU A 51 -3.92 -6.27 5.72
N LYS A 52 -4.91 -5.47 6.11
CA LYS A 52 -6.27 -5.57 5.60
C LYS A 52 -6.53 -4.43 4.63
N ILE A 53 -7.12 -4.75 3.49
CA ILE A 53 -7.49 -3.75 2.49
C ILE A 53 -8.82 -3.12 2.91
N LEU A 54 -8.80 -1.81 3.17
CA LEU A 54 -10.01 -1.08 3.53
C LEU A 54 -10.68 -0.45 2.32
N TYR A 55 -9.90 -0.01 1.35
CA TYR A 55 -10.42 0.74 0.22
C TYR A 55 -9.41 0.71 -0.93
N SER A 56 -9.92 0.66 -2.15
CA SER A 56 -9.08 0.82 -3.34
C SER A 56 -9.85 1.63 -4.37
N ASP A 57 -9.13 2.44 -5.14
CA ASP A 57 -9.72 3.26 -6.18
C ASP A 57 -8.72 3.43 -7.33
N LEU A 58 -9.26 3.79 -8.49
CA LEU A 58 -8.49 4.05 -9.69
C LEU A 58 -8.96 5.38 -10.28
N GLU A 59 -7.99 6.21 -10.65
CA GLU A 59 -8.29 7.45 -11.36
C GLU A 59 -7.25 7.62 -12.47
N ASN A 60 -7.72 7.59 -13.72
CA ASN A 60 -6.85 7.77 -14.90
C ASN A 60 -5.62 6.86 -14.87
N GLU A 61 -5.81 5.57 -14.61
CA GLU A 61 -4.75 4.56 -14.52
C GLU A 61 -3.91 4.64 -13.25
N TRP A 62 -4.07 5.67 -12.43
CA TRP A 62 -3.39 5.75 -11.13
C TRP A 62 -4.21 5.06 -10.07
N ALA A 63 -3.53 4.36 -9.20
CA ALA A 63 -4.18 3.56 -8.17
C ALA A 63 -3.97 4.14 -6.78
N LEU A 64 -4.95 3.87 -5.94
CA LEU A 64 -4.93 4.24 -4.52
C LEU A 64 -5.33 3.01 -3.71
N LEU A 65 -4.54 2.67 -2.70
CA LEU A 65 -4.85 1.59 -1.77
C LEU A 65 -4.77 2.10 -0.33
N VAL A 66 -5.82 1.85 0.42
CA VAL A 66 -5.86 2.16 1.85
C VAL A 66 -5.92 0.85 2.61
N MET A 67 -4.96 0.63 3.49
CA MET A 67 -4.84 -0.62 4.21
C MET A 67 -4.63 -0.39 5.69
N LYS A 68 -5.01 -1.37 6.49
CA LYS A 68 -4.90 -1.30 7.93
C LYS A 68 -4.07 -2.46 8.47
N ASN A 69 -3.22 -2.15 9.40
CA ASN A 69 -2.44 -3.16 10.12
C ASN A 69 -3.27 -3.79 11.24
#